data_c521bc995da73bdf830ab86a2770db62
#
_entry.id   c521bc995da73bdf830ab86a2770db62
#
_cell.length_a   1.000
_cell.length_b   1.000
_cell.length_c   1.000
_cell.angle_alpha   90.00
_cell.angle_beta   90.00
_cell.angle_gamma   90.00
#
_symmetry.space_group_name_H-M   'P 1'
#
loop_
_entity.id
_entity.type
_entity.pdbx_description
1 polymer ?
#
loop_
_entity_poly.entity_id
_entity_poly.type
_entity_poly.pdbx_seq_one_letter_code
_entity_poly.pdbx_strand_id
1 'polypeptide(L)'
;MKSYSFIKLSCFFSVSVLTACQSNWQPPKDLDALPTKVKDTSDKKRIMEIDELRHHGIKVVTIGQNYMISIPASVLFPDESPRIKWSAYEVLNEVAAFIIQFRKVAINVTAYTSFYSSMERTSVLSHARAINVSSYLWAQGIDTRLLIEEGGSLNNPIVGSCSPHKDKSKNSRVEITFRDSVA
;
A
#
# COMPACT_ATOMS: atom_id res chain seq x y z
N MET A 1 -28.33 -25.67 84.68
CA MET A 1 -27.11 -25.19 84.04
C MET A 1 -27.12 -25.75 82.64
N LYS A 2 -27.45 -24.90 81.62
CA LYS A 2 -27.59 -25.31 80.24
C LYS A 2 -26.35 -24.88 79.46
N SER A 3 -25.67 -25.87 78.88
CA SER A 3 -24.51 -25.70 78.01
C SER A 3 -25.01 -25.37 76.60
N TYR A 4 -24.59 -24.22 76.04
CA TYR A 4 -24.81 -23.83 74.62
C TYR A 4 -23.65 -24.23 73.79
N SER A 5 -23.88 -25.18 72.88
CA SER A 5 -22.91 -25.60 71.84
C SER A 5 -22.90 -24.58 70.67
N PHE A 6 -21.80 -23.94 70.44
CA PHE A 6 -21.58 -23.04 69.29
C PHE A 6 -21.26 -23.84 68.00
N ILE A 7 -22.22 -23.83 67.09
CA ILE A 7 -22.02 -24.37 65.73
C ILE A 7 -21.25 -23.31 64.93
N LYS A 8 -19.97 -23.60 64.59
CA LYS A 8 -19.23 -22.81 63.65
C LYS A 8 -19.68 -23.14 62.22
N LEU A 9 -20.41 -22.21 61.64
CA LEU A 9 -20.79 -22.26 60.23
C LEU A 9 -19.58 -21.78 59.37
N SER A 10 -18.88 -22.75 58.77
CA SER A 10 -17.76 -22.52 57.86
C SER A 10 -18.32 -22.14 56.49
N CYS A 11 -18.25 -20.87 56.14
CA CYS A 11 -18.60 -20.38 54.83
C CYS A 11 -17.47 -20.69 53.86
N PHE A 12 -17.57 -21.74 53.07
CA PHE A 12 -16.66 -22.01 51.96
C PHE A 12 -16.95 -21.01 50.84
N PHE A 13 -16.11 -19.97 50.75
CA PHE A 13 -16.09 -19.07 49.60
C PHE A 13 -15.38 -19.80 48.46
N SER A 14 -16.17 -20.36 47.55
CA SER A 14 -15.66 -20.91 46.31
C SER A 14 -15.19 -19.75 45.39
N VAL A 15 -13.89 -19.48 45.36
CA VAL A 15 -13.29 -18.57 44.41
C VAL A 15 -13.21 -19.28 43.07
N SER A 16 -14.18 -18.99 42.20
CA SER A 16 -14.13 -19.38 40.80
C SER A 16 -13.02 -18.60 40.09
N VAL A 17 -11.88 -19.25 39.88
CA VAL A 17 -10.81 -18.73 39.08
C VAL A 17 -11.28 -18.70 37.63
N LEU A 18 -11.70 -17.53 37.14
CA LEU A 18 -11.91 -17.29 35.73
C LEU A 18 -10.52 -17.33 35.05
N THR A 19 -10.17 -18.49 34.51
CA THR A 19 -9.07 -18.61 33.56
C THR A 19 -9.47 -17.85 32.30
N ALA A 20 -9.17 -16.54 32.25
CA ALA A 20 -9.21 -15.80 31.02
C ALA A 20 -8.23 -16.46 30.03
N CYS A 21 -8.76 -16.99 28.94
CA CYS A 21 -7.93 -17.37 27.79
C CYS A 21 -7.17 -16.13 27.34
N GLN A 22 -5.97 -15.95 27.84
CA GLN A 22 -4.99 -15.05 27.22
C GLN A 22 -4.62 -15.69 25.89
N SER A 23 -5.28 -15.26 24.82
CA SER A 23 -4.80 -15.53 23.49
C SER A 23 -3.40 -14.92 23.40
N ASN A 24 -2.41 -15.78 23.32
CA ASN A 24 -1.01 -15.39 23.18
C ASN A 24 -0.77 -14.91 21.73
N TRP A 25 -1.58 -13.91 21.31
CA TRP A 25 -1.41 -13.26 20.01
C TRP A 25 -0.16 -12.39 20.09
N GLN A 26 0.91 -12.90 19.54
CA GLN A 26 2.09 -12.09 19.25
C GLN A 26 1.95 -11.61 17.80
N PRO A 27 1.99 -10.28 17.55
CA PRO A 27 2.07 -9.80 16.19
C PRO A 27 3.32 -10.39 15.52
N PRO A 28 3.25 -10.76 14.24
CA PRO A 28 4.42 -11.22 13.50
C PRO A 28 5.53 -10.22 13.66
N LYS A 29 6.74 -10.67 13.98
CA LYS A 29 7.91 -9.83 14.25
C LYS A 29 8.32 -8.99 13.04
N ASP A 30 7.85 -9.36 11.85
CA ASP A 30 8.10 -8.68 10.58
C ASP A 30 6.78 -8.25 9.94
N LEU A 31 6.20 -7.16 10.45
CA LEU A 31 5.06 -6.49 9.79
C LEU A 31 5.41 -5.98 8.38
N ASP A 32 6.71 -5.90 8.05
CA ASP A 32 7.21 -5.55 6.73
C ASP A 32 7.50 -6.77 5.83
N ALA A 33 7.50 -7.98 6.38
CA ALA A 33 7.61 -9.22 5.62
C ALA A 33 6.22 -9.70 5.19
N LEU A 34 5.67 -9.09 4.14
CA LEU A 34 4.52 -9.65 3.45
C LEU A 34 4.86 -11.03 2.92
N PRO A 35 3.94 -12.03 3.01
CA PRO A 35 4.22 -13.37 2.50
C PRO A 35 4.52 -13.29 1.00
N THR A 36 5.80 -13.51 0.65
CA THR A 36 6.35 -13.47 -0.71
C THR A 36 6.07 -14.74 -1.51
N LYS A 37 5.20 -15.62 -1.04
CA LYS A 37 4.90 -16.88 -1.72
C LYS A 37 3.68 -16.74 -2.59
N VAL A 38 3.89 -16.42 -3.86
CA VAL A 38 3.00 -16.85 -4.94
C VAL A 38 3.61 -18.12 -5.52
N LYS A 39 2.84 -19.22 -5.48
CA LYS A 39 3.24 -20.52 -6.01
C LYS A 39 3.46 -20.39 -7.52
N ASP A 40 4.60 -20.88 -8.03
CA ASP A 40 4.89 -21.22 -9.45
C ASP A 40 5.41 -20.15 -10.43
N THR A 41 6.08 -19.12 -9.97
CA THR A 41 7.04 -18.40 -10.82
C THR A 41 8.36 -18.30 -10.07
N SER A 42 9.49 -18.13 -10.77
CA SER A 42 10.79 -18.06 -10.10
C SER A 42 10.80 -16.88 -9.14
N ASP A 43 10.31 -17.13 -7.92
CA ASP A 43 10.13 -16.14 -6.84
C ASP A 43 11.38 -15.27 -6.64
N LYS A 44 12.56 -15.82 -6.91
CA LYS A 44 13.82 -15.10 -6.83
C LYS A 44 13.89 -13.90 -7.77
N LYS A 45 13.47 -14.07 -9.04
CA LYS A 45 13.54 -12.98 -10.03
C LYS A 45 12.59 -11.85 -9.64
N ARG A 46 11.36 -12.17 -9.23
CA ARG A 46 10.38 -11.17 -8.75
C ARG A 46 10.84 -10.44 -7.50
N ILE A 47 11.46 -11.18 -6.55
CA ILE A 47 12.03 -10.57 -5.34
C ILE A 47 13.13 -9.59 -5.71
N MET A 48 14.04 -9.98 -6.60
CA MET A 48 15.13 -9.09 -7.05
C MET A 48 14.59 -7.83 -7.75
N GLU A 49 13.59 -7.96 -8.61
CA GLU A 49 12.97 -6.83 -9.29
C GLU A 49 12.22 -5.90 -8.30
N ILE A 50 11.54 -6.45 -7.30
CA ILE A 50 10.91 -5.67 -6.24
C ILE A 50 11.97 -4.93 -5.41
N ASP A 51 13.09 -5.58 -5.11
CA ASP A 51 14.18 -4.96 -4.38
C ASP A 51 14.86 -3.85 -5.19
N GLU A 52 15.02 -4.02 -6.50
CA GLU A 52 15.49 -2.98 -7.42
C GLU A 52 14.58 -1.75 -7.38
N LEU A 53 13.26 -1.96 -7.54
CA LEU A 53 12.27 -0.88 -7.43
C LEU A 53 12.35 -0.16 -6.07
N ARG A 54 12.58 -0.90 -4.99
CA ARG A 54 12.74 -0.33 -3.63
C ARG A 54 13.99 0.55 -3.52
N HIS A 55 15.09 0.20 -4.18
CA HIS A 55 16.29 1.04 -4.22
C HIS A 55 16.04 2.40 -4.86
N HIS A 56 15.11 2.49 -5.81
CA HIS A 56 14.63 3.76 -6.37
C HIS A 56 13.57 4.48 -5.53
N GLY A 57 13.31 4.00 -4.30
CA GLY A 57 12.34 4.59 -3.38
C GLY A 57 10.87 4.26 -3.72
N ILE A 58 10.64 3.26 -4.57
CA ILE A 58 9.32 2.78 -4.94
C ILE A 58 8.86 1.74 -3.92
N LYS A 59 7.62 1.86 -3.46
CA LYS A 59 7.03 0.87 -2.57
C LYS A 59 6.17 -0.10 -3.37
N VAL A 60 6.51 -1.38 -3.32
CA VAL A 60 5.69 -2.46 -3.89
C VAL A 60 5.02 -3.21 -2.73
N VAL A 61 3.70 -3.27 -2.76
CA VAL A 61 2.86 -4.00 -1.80
C VAL A 61 2.12 -5.10 -2.54
N THR A 62 2.16 -6.31 -1.99
CA THR A 62 1.46 -7.48 -2.54
C THR A 62 0.49 -8.03 -1.50
N ILE A 63 -0.75 -8.24 -1.89
CA ILE A 63 -1.78 -8.86 -1.05
C ILE A 63 -2.44 -9.96 -1.87
N GLY A 64 -1.99 -11.19 -1.67
CA GLY A 64 -2.39 -12.32 -2.51
C GLY A 64 -1.97 -12.10 -3.97
N GLN A 65 -2.95 -11.99 -4.87
CA GLN A 65 -2.73 -11.72 -6.29
C GLN A 65 -2.78 -10.22 -6.66
N ASN A 66 -3.06 -9.35 -5.70
CA ASN A 66 -3.14 -7.93 -5.95
C ASN A 66 -1.79 -7.28 -5.71
N TYR A 67 -1.38 -6.45 -6.64
CA TYR A 67 -0.14 -5.67 -6.60
C TYR A 67 -0.48 -4.18 -6.54
N MET A 68 0.24 -3.45 -5.72
CA MET A 68 0.22 -1.99 -5.68
C MET A 68 1.65 -1.48 -5.71
N ILE A 69 1.97 -0.71 -6.72
CA ILE A 69 3.25 -0.01 -6.89
C ILE A 69 2.99 1.45 -6.55
N SER A 70 3.62 1.96 -5.51
CA SER A 70 3.48 3.34 -5.07
C SER A 70 4.80 4.09 -5.31
N ILE A 71 4.74 5.10 -6.19
CA ILE A 71 5.88 5.90 -6.64
C ILE A 71 5.71 7.32 -6.11
N PRO A 72 6.65 7.86 -5.32
CA PRO A 72 6.59 9.26 -4.89
C PRO A 72 6.54 10.21 -6.10
N ALA A 73 5.66 11.22 -6.06
CA ALA A 73 5.53 12.17 -7.15
C ALA A 73 6.82 12.95 -7.41
N SER A 74 7.64 13.17 -6.40
CA SER A 74 8.94 13.82 -6.50
C SER A 74 9.96 13.05 -7.36
N VAL A 75 9.80 11.72 -7.45
CA VAL A 75 10.62 10.88 -8.35
C VAL A 75 10.21 11.11 -9.80
N LEU A 76 8.89 11.16 -10.06
CA LEU A 76 8.34 11.20 -11.41
C LEU A 76 8.26 12.61 -12.01
N PHE A 77 7.90 13.61 -11.20
CA PHE A 77 7.51 14.93 -11.70
C PHE A 77 8.30 16.07 -11.06
N PRO A 78 8.55 17.17 -11.78
CA PRO A 78 8.87 18.44 -11.15
C PRO A 78 7.71 18.92 -10.28
N ASP A 79 7.99 19.84 -9.36
CA ASP A 79 6.97 20.44 -8.53
C ASP A 79 5.87 21.08 -9.40
N GLU A 80 4.62 20.85 -9.01
CA GLU A 80 3.43 21.43 -9.63
C GLU A 80 3.27 21.17 -11.14
N SER A 81 4.01 20.21 -11.68
CA SER A 81 3.98 19.86 -13.11
C SER A 81 3.45 18.42 -13.31
N PRO A 82 2.69 18.16 -14.37
CA PRO A 82 2.35 16.81 -14.79
C PRO A 82 3.41 16.17 -15.70
N ARG A 83 4.46 16.93 -16.10
CA ARG A 83 5.48 16.50 -17.05
C ARG A 83 6.43 15.51 -16.38
N ILE A 84 6.63 14.33 -16.96
CA ILE A 84 7.59 13.34 -16.47
C ILE A 84 9.02 13.85 -16.61
N LYS A 85 9.85 13.70 -15.57
CA LYS A 85 11.27 14.02 -15.57
C LYS A 85 12.07 13.06 -16.46
N TRP A 86 13.16 13.50 -17.04
CA TRP A 86 14.08 12.62 -17.74
C TRP A 86 14.63 11.50 -16.86
N SER A 87 14.98 11.80 -15.62
CA SER A 87 15.48 10.84 -14.64
C SER A 87 14.44 9.80 -14.22
N ALA A 88 13.16 10.02 -14.47
CA ALA A 88 12.09 9.11 -14.14
C ALA A 88 11.86 8.00 -15.18
N TYR A 89 12.43 8.16 -16.39
CA TYR A 89 12.20 7.16 -17.45
C TYR A 89 12.81 5.80 -17.12
N GLU A 90 13.97 5.76 -16.50
CA GLU A 90 14.61 4.51 -16.06
C GLU A 90 13.68 3.75 -15.09
N VAL A 91 13.23 4.44 -14.06
CA VAL A 91 12.29 3.91 -13.06
C VAL A 91 10.98 3.44 -13.69
N LEU A 92 10.42 4.21 -14.62
CA LEU A 92 9.17 3.83 -15.31
C LEU A 92 9.37 2.65 -16.26
N ASN A 93 10.55 2.48 -16.86
CA ASN A 93 10.89 1.30 -17.64
C ASN A 93 10.91 0.03 -16.79
N GLU A 94 11.51 0.11 -15.61
CA GLU A 94 11.53 -1.00 -14.66
C GLU A 94 10.11 -1.35 -14.18
N VAL A 95 9.30 -0.35 -13.86
CA VAL A 95 7.89 -0.54 -13.49
C VAL A 95 7.11 -1.19 -14.62
N ALA A 96 7.27 -0.73 -15.86
CA ALA A 96 6.61 -1.31 -17.02
C ALA A 96 7.06 -2.76 -17.25
N ALA A 97 8.37 -3.03 -17.19
CA ALA A 97 8.93 -4.37 -17.33
C ALA A 97 8.40 -5.32 -16.25
N PHE A 98 8.27 -4.83 -15.01
CA PHE A 98 7.67 -5.59 -13.91
C PHE A 98 6.19 -5.91 -14.20
N ILE A 99 5.40 -4.92 -14.61
CA ILE A 99 3.96 -5.10 -14.89
C ILE A 99 3.72 -6.07 -16.06
N ILE A 100 4.54 -6.01 -17.11
CA ILE A 100 4.35 -6.83 -18.33
C ILE A 100 4.40 -8.33 -18.03
N GLN A 101 5.11 -8.76 -17.01
CA GLN A 101 5.27 -10.17 -16.64
C GLN A 101 3.98 -10.83 -16.14
N PHE A 102 2.98 -10.05 -15.73
CA PHE A 102 1.75 -10.57 -15.13
C PHE A 102 0.63 -10.70 -16.18
N ARG A 103 -0.24 -11.67 -15.95
CA ARG A 103 -1.53 -11.77 -16.64
C ARG A 103 -2.52 -10.86 -15.89
N LYS A 104 -2.89 -9.73 -16.47
CA LYS A 104 -3.71 -8.70 -15.85
C LYS A 104 -4.95 -8.41 -16.68
N VAL A 105 -6.04 -8.09 -16.00
CA VAL A 105 -7.33 -7.71 -16.62
C VAL A 105 -7.48 -6.21 -16.67
N ALA A 106 -7.03 -5.51 -15.62
CA ALA A 106 -7.07 -4.06 -15.50
C ALA A 106 -5.85 -3.57 -14.73
N ILE A 107 -5.41 -2.37 -15.06
CA ILE A 107 -4.34 -1.64 -14.38
C ILE A 107 -4.90 -0.26 -14.05
N ASN A 108 -5.11 0.03 -12.77
CA ASN A 108 -5.52 1.36 -12.34
C ASN A 108 -4.28 2.20 -12.05
N VAL A 109 -4.21 3.37 -12.67
CA VAL A 109 -3.17 4.37 -12.45
C VAL A 109 -3.81 5.56 -11.75
N THR A 110 -3.61 5.66 -10.44
CA THR A 110 -4.20 6.72 -9.62
C THR A 110 -3.10 7.66 -9.14
N ALA A 111 -3.20 8.94 -9.44
CA ALA A 111 -2.27 9.94 -8.95
C ALA A 111 -2.90 10.78 -7.84
N TYR A 112 -2.19 10.86 -6.72
CA TYR A 112 -2.54 11.71 -5.58
C TYR A 112 -1.59 12.91 -5.54
N THR A 113 -2.11 14.07 -5.13
CA THR A 113 -1.30 15.27 -4.95
C THR A 113 -1.55 15.88 -3.58
N SER A 114 -0.59 16.63 -3.06
CA SER A 114 -0.85 17.57 -1.97
C SER A 114 -1.66 18.75 -2.50
N PHE A 115 -2.28 19.52 -1.59
CA PHE A 115 -3.05 20.71 -1.97
C PHE A 115 -2.20 21.68 -2.80
N TYR A 116 -2.74 22.08 -3.95
CA TYR A 116 -2.11 23.01 -4.87
C TYR A 116 -3.08 24.12 -5.26
N SER A 117 -2.84 25.32 -4.76
CA SER A 117 -3.57 26.55 -5.11
C SER A 117 -5.10 26.50 -4.90
N SER A 118 -5.80 25.57 -5.53
CA SER A 118 -7.24 25.31 -5.36
C SER A 118 -7.56 23.82 -5.50
N MET A 119 -8.75 23.41 -5.03
CA MET A 119 -9.21 22.02 -5.16
C MET A 119 -9.34 21.61 -6.62
N GLU A 120 -9.82 22.49 -7.47
CA GLU A 120 -9.97 22.26 -8.91
C GLU A 120 -8.60 22.03 -9.56
N ARG A 121 -7.62 22.93 -9.32
CA ARG A 121 -6.26 22.80 -9.85
C ARG A 121 -5.57 21.53 -9.34
N THR A 122 -5.79 21.18 -8.08
CA THR A 122 -5.28 19.95 -7.47
C THR A 122 -5.83 18.71 -8.18
N SER A 123 -7.13 18.71 -8.48
CA SER A 123 -7.79 17.63 -9.21
C SER A 123 -7.27 17.52 -10.65
N VAL A 124 -7.18 18.65 -11.37
CA VAL A 124 -6.65 18.69 -12.73
C VAL A 124 -5.19 18.19 -12.79
N LEU A 125 -4.36 18.63 -11.85
CA LEU A 125 -2.96 18.20 -11.78
C LEU A 125 -2.83 16.71 -11.53
N SER A 126 -3.61 16.17 -10.57
CA SER A 126 -3.57 14.75 -10.27
C SER A 126 -4.00 13.90 -11.47
N HIS A 127 -5.09 14.28 -12.13
CA HIS A 127 -5.57 13.57 -13.30
C HIS A 127 -4.56 13.63 -14.48
N ALA A 128 -3.99 14.79 -14.76
CA ALA A 128 -2.96 14.94 -15.79
C ALA A 128 -1.70 14.10 -15.51
N ARG A 129 -1.32 13.94 -14.24
CA ARG A 129 -0.21 13.07 -13.83
C ARG A 129 -0.54 11.59 -14.09
N ALA A 130 -1.76 11.14 -13.76
CA ALA A 130 -2.20 9.79 -14.03
C ALA A 130 -2.18 9.47 -15.53
N ILE A 131 -2.72 10.37 -16.36
CA ILE A 131 -2.71 10.24 -17.83
C ILE A 131 -1.29 10.12 -18.37
N ASN A 132 -0.35 10.97 -17.91
CA ASN A 132 1.01 10.95 -18.43
C ASN A 132 1.76 9.66 -18.07
N VAL A 133 1.56 9.12 -16.86
CA VAL A 133 2.12 7.81 -16.49
C VAL A 133 1.48 6.70 -17.31
N SER A 134 0.16 6.70 -17.46
CA SER A 134 -0.56 5.71 -18.25
C SER A 134 -0.12 5.73 -19.72
N SER A 135 0.00 6.91 -20.31
CA SER A 135 0.50 7.10 -21.68
C SER A 135 1.93 6.56 -21.84
N TYR A 136 2.76 6.73 -20.82
CA TYR A 136 4.10 6.15 -20.82
C TYR A 136 4.08 4.63 -20.77
N LEU A 137 3.26 4.04 -19.89
CA LEU A 137 3.09 2.59 -19.79
C LEU A 137 2.58 1.99 -21.11
N TRP A 138 1.67 2.68 -21.78
CA TRP A 138 1.23 2.32 -23.12
C TRP A 138 2.39 2.34 -24.13
N ALA A 139 3.19 3.37 -24.14
CA ALA A 139 4.37 3.47 -25.00
C ALA A 139 5.38 2.33 -24.76
N GLN A 140 5.39 1.74 -23.57
CA GLN A 140 6.18 0.56 -23.23
C GLN A 140 5.52 -0.78 -23.61
N GLY A 141 4.37 -0.75 -24.30
CA GLY A 141 3.70 -1.94 -24.82
C GLY A 141 2.59 -2.51 -23.94
N ILE A 142 2.14 -1.78 -22.91
CA ILE A 142 0.96 -2.15 -22.14
C ILE A 142 -0.30 -1.74 -22.91
N ASP A 143 -1.23 -2.67 -23.09
CA ASP A 143 -2.46 -2.42 -23.85
C ASP A 143 -3.32 -1.35 -23.17
N THR A 144 -3.69 -0.29 -23.92
CA THR A 144 -4.53 0.81 -23.43
C THR A 144 -5.88 0.37 -22.90
N ARG A 145 -6.44 -0.73 -23.42
CA ARG A 145 -7.70 -1.29 -22.95
C ARG A 145 -7.66 -1.77 -21.51
N LEU A 146 -6.46 -2.00 -20.97
CA LEU A 146 -6.24 -2.42 -19.60
C LEU A 146 -5.99 -1.24 -18.65
N LEU A 147 -5.68 -0.05 -19.19
CA LEU A 147 -5.31 1.13 -18.43
C LEU A 147 -6.53 1.94 -18.04
N ILE A 148 -6.65 2.26 -16.77
CA ILE A 148 -7.68 3.11 -16.19
C ILE A 148 -7.01 4.21 -15.41
N GLU A 149 -7.20 5.46 -15.82
CA GLU A 149 -6.59 6.64 -15.22
C GLU A 149 -7.54 7.32 -14.23
N GLU A 150 -7.02 7.64 -13.05
CA GLU A 150 -7.79 8.34 -12.03
C GLU A 150 -6.97 9.45 -11.36
N GLY A 151 -7.57 10.63 -11.23
CA GLY A 151 -7.05 11.70 -10.40
C GLY A 151 -7.56 11.56 -8.98
N GLY A 152 -6.77 10.96 -8.09
CA GLY A 152 -7.13 10.77 -6.68
C GLY A 152 -7.14 12.07 -5.85
N SER A 153 -6.62 13.18 -6.40
CA SER A 153 -6.58 14.48 -5.73
C SER A 153 -5.98 14.38 -4.32
N LEU A 154 -6.70 14.81 -3.28
CA LEU A 154 -6.33 14.76 -1.86
C LEU A 154 -6.85 13.50 -1.14
N ASN A 155 -7.51 12.61 -1.86
CA ASN A 155 -8.10 11.41 -1.27
C ASN A 155 -7.01 10.45 -0.77
N ASN A 156 -7.36 9.62 0.21
CA ASN A 156 -6.50 8.58 0.76
C ASN A 156 -5.10 9.05 1.20
N PRO A 157 -5.00 10.09 2.08
CA PRO A 157 -3.71 10.56 2.55
C PRO A 157 -3.01 9.49 3.39
N ILE A 158 -1.74 9.21 3.10
CA ILE A 158 -0.90 8.33 3.93
C ILE A 158 -0.55 9.03 5.25
N VAL A 159 -0.34 10.34 5.17
CA VAL A 159 -0.06 11.18 6.34
C VAL A 159 -1.23 12.10 6.58
N GLY A 160 -1.89 11.92 7.73
CA GLY A 160 -3.05 12.72 8.11
C GLY A 160 -2.71 14.20 8.32
N SER A 161 -3.71 15.06 8.15
CA SER A 161 -3.60 16.53 8.32
C SER A 161 -3.16 16.96 9.73
N CYS A 162 -3.50 16.15 10.74
CA CYS A 162 -3.20 16.42 12.15
C CYS A 162 -1.81 15.94 12.61
N SER A 163 -0.92 15.55 11.70
CA SER A 163 0.44 15.10 12.04
C SER A 163 1.46 16.21 11.77
N PRO A 164 1.77 17.08 12.76
CA PRO A 164 2.60 18.26 12.54
C PRO A 164 4.07 17.94 12.21
N HIS A 165 4.54 16.75 12.57
CA HIS A 165 5.94 16.34 12.38
C HIS A 165 6.14 15.32 11.25
N LYS A 166 5.09 14.96 10.51
CA LYS A 166 5.19 14.01 9.40
C LYS A 166 5.23 14.74 8.07
N ASP A 167 6.11 14.26 7.21
CA ASP A 167 6.29 14.76 5.87
C ASP A 167 5.05 14.51 5.00
N LYS A 168 4.29 15.56 4.74
CA LYS A 168 3.08 15.53 3.91
C LYS A 168 3.40 15.31 2.42
N SER A 169 4.65 15.44 2.01
CA SER A 169 5.07 15.18 0.62
C SER A 169 4.81 13.71 0.23
N LYS A 170 4.77 12.81 1.20
CA LYS A 170 4.41 11.39 1.02
C LYS A 170 2.99 11.18 0.49
N ASN A 171 2.12 12.16 0.64
CA ASN A 171 0.77 12.09 0.07
C ASN A 171 0.77 12.28 -1.45
N SER A 172 1.77 13.01 -1.98
CA SER A 172 1.93 13.19 -3.42
C SER A 172 2.64 11.97 -4.01
N ARG A 173 1.87 11.12 -4.67
CA ARG A 173 2.35 9.85 -5.23
C ARG A 173 1.51 9.40 -6.41
N VAL A 174 2.03 8.45 -7.16
CA VAL A 174 1.26 7.68 -8.13
C VAL A 174 1.17 6.23 -7.65
N GLU A 175 -0.01 5.71 -7.61
CA GLU A 175 -0.29 4.30 -7.32
C GLU A 175 -0.71 3.58 -8.59
N ILE A 176 -0.03 2.48 -8.90
CA ILE A 176 -0.39 1.60 -10.00
C ILE A 176 -0.83 0.29 -9.38
N THR A 177 -2.10 -0.05 -9.53
CA THR A 177 -2.68 -1.26 -8.95
C THR A 177 -3.17 -2.20 -10.04
N PHE A 178 -2.88 -3.47 -9.89
CA PHE A 178 -3.37 -4.51 -10.79
C PHE A 178 -3.50 -5.85 -10.05
N ARG A 179 -4.25 -6.74 -10.64
CA ARG A 179 -4.39 -8.11 -10.16
C ARG A 179 -3.77 -9.08 -11.16
N ASP A 180 -2.95 -10.00 -10.66
CA ASP A 180 -2.47 -11.14 -11.44
C ASP A 180 -3.61 -12.15 -11.59
N SER A 181 -4.11 -12.34 -12.81
CA SER A 181 -5.12 -13.35 -13.07
C SER A 181 -4.42 -14.68 -13.35
N VAL A 182 -4.15 -15.43 -12.29
CA VAL A 182 -3.69 -16.82 -12.40
C VAL A 182 -4.87 -17.66 -12.88
N ALA A 183 -4.68 -18.35 -14.01
CA ALA A 183 -5.65 -19.30 -14.52
C ALA A 183 -5.55 -20.62 -13.76
#